data_c05ce7b6377c46f021e47115f310ec07
#
_entry.id   c05ce7b6377c46f021e47115f310ec07
#
_cell.length_a   1.000
_cell.length_b   1.000
_cell.length_c   1.000
_cell.angle_alpha   90.00
_cell.angle_beta   90.00
_cell.angle_gamma   90.00
#
_symmetry.space_group_name_H-M   'P 1'
#
loop_
_entity.id
_entity.type
_entity.pdbx_description
1 polymer ?
#
loop_
_entity_poly.entity_id
_entity_poly.type
_entity_poly.pdbx_seq_one_letter_code
_entity_poly.pdbx_strand_id
1 'polypeptide(L)'
;MSKIWKNIIAQIQEEVKASFQELYASVDFGAYIAPQDYFVSHIFKTKEELGKAKGTGLLQKINNYHQKLLREQQYPEEGIKDCTFASQEDCDKVCSGNWYYYYK
;
A
#
# COMPACT_ATOMS: atom_id res chain seq x y z
N MET A 1 -0.17 -25.86 -9.27
CA MET A 1 0.19 -24.68 -10.08
C MET A 1 0.41 -23.48 -9.15
N SER A 2 1.55 -22.87 -9.22
CA SER A 2 1.85 -21.74 -8.35
C SER A 2 1.13 -20.48 -8.83
N LYS A 3 0.60 -19.71 -7.88
CA LYS A 3 -0.04 -18.43 -8.18
C LYS A 3 1.03 -17.39 -8.47
N ILE A 4 0.69 -16.47 -9.37
CA ILE A 4 1.59 -15.35 -9.66
C ILE A 4 1.18 -14.21 -8.73
N TRP A 5 1.81 -14.17 -7.55
CA TRP A 5 1.46 -13.20 -6.50
C TRP A 5 1.61 -11.75 -6.96
N LYS A 6 2.59 -11.48 -7.83
CA LYS A 6 2.80 -10.15 -8.39
C LYS A 6 1.54 -9.61 -9.07
N ASN A 7 0.87 -10.45 -9.87
CA ASN A 7 -0.35 -10.03 -10.57
C ASN A 7 -1.51 -9.83 -9.60
N ILE A 8 -1.60 -10.70 -8.58
CA ILE A 8 -2.64 -10.58 -7.56
C ILE A 8 -2.46 -9.29 -6.78
N ILE A 9 -1.24 -8.98 -6.37
CA ILE A 9 -0.92 -7.76 -5.64
C ILE A 9 -1.25 -6.52 -6.47
N ALA A 10 -0.88 -6.51 -7.75
CA ALA A 10 -1.18 -5.38 -8.63
C ALA A 10 -2.69 -5.16 -8.77
N GLN A 11 -3.45 -6.23 -8.92
CA GLN A 11 -4.90 -6.15 -9.03
C GLN A 11 -5.52 -5.61 -7.73
N ILE A 12 -5.04 -6.08 -6.59
CA ILE A 12 -5.52 -5.62 -5.28
C ILE A 12 -5.26 -4.13 -5.10
N GLN A 13 -4.07 -3.67 -5.47
CA GLN A 13 -3.72 -2.25 -5.37
C GLN A 13 -4.61 -1.38 -6.26
N GLU A 14 -4.93 -1.87 -7.46
CA GLU A 14 -5.85 -1.15 -8.34
C GLU A 14 -7.25 -1.06 -7.75
N GLU A 15 -7.74 -2.14 -7.15
CA GLU A 15 -9.06 -2.14 -6.49
C GLU A 15 -9.11 -1.21 -5.30
N VAL A 16 -8.04 -1.19 -4.49
CA VAL A 16 -7.96 -0.28 -3.34
C VAL A 16 -7.97 1.17 -3.82
N LYS A 17 -7.18 1.48 -4.84
CA LYS A 17 -7.13 2.85 -5.39
C LYS A 17 -8.48 3.26 -5.98
N ALA A 18 -9.15 2.35 -6.68
CA ALA A 18 -10.47 2.63 -7.26
C ALA A 18 -11.53 2.87 -6.18
N SER A 19 -11.41 2.19 -5.04
CA SER A 19 -12.35 2.32 -3.93
C SER A 19 -12.10 3.56 -3.07
N PHE A 20 -10.86 4.05 -3.05
CA PHE A 20 -10.46 5.20 -2.25
C PHE A 20 -9.78 6.24 -3.14
N GLN A 21 -10.59 7.13 -3.69
CA GLN A 21 -10.12 8.15 -4.64
C GLN A 21 -9.11 9.12 -4.05
N GLU A 22 -9.06 9.21 -2.73
CA GLU A 22 -8.10 10.04 -2.00
C GLU A 22 -6.67 9.56 -2.19
N LEU A 23 -6.48 8.29 -2.54
CA LEU A 23 -5.14 7.74 -2.74
C LEU A 23 -4.55 8.20 -4.07
N TYR A 24 -3.30 8.66 -4.03
CA TYR A 24 -2.55 9.04 -5.21
C TYR A 24 -1.92 7.83 -5.89
N ALA A 25 -1.32 6.94 -5.09
CA ALA A 25 -0.63 5.76 -5.58
C ALA A 25 -0.46 4.73 -4.47
N SER A 26 0.03 3.55 -4.83
CA SER A 26 0.48 2.55 -3.86
C SER A 26 1.80 1.98 -4.37
N VAL A 27 2.73 1.74 -3.45
CA VAL A 27 4.01 1.11 -3.78
C VAL A 27 4.20 -0.11 -2.90
N ASP A 28 4.81 -1.15 -3.45
CA ASP A 28 5.05 -2.38 -2.72
C ASP A 28 6.51 -2.80 -2.81
N PHE A 29 6.94 -3.57 -1.82
CA PHE A 29 8.31 -4.06 -1.71
C PHE A 29 8.25 -5.50 -1.18
N GLY A 30 9.30 -6.26 -1.45
CA GLY A 30 9.54 -7.55 -0.81
C GLY A 30 8.86 -8.74 -1.43
N ALA A 31 7.71 -8.58 -2.07
CA ALA A 31 6.97 -9.71 -2.64
C ALA A 31 7.74 -10.43 -3.75
N TYR A 32 8.66 -9.75 -4.40
CA TYR A 32 9.50 -10.35 -5.43
C TYR A 32 10.54 -11.31 -4.85
N ILE A 33 10.83 -11.19 -3.56
CA ILE A 33 11.73 -12.09 -2.85
C ILE A 33 10.92 -13.30 -2.32
N ALA A 34 9.86 -13.01 -1.57
CA ALA A 34 8.97 -14.04 -1.02
C ALA A 34 7.61 -13.40 -0.69
N PRO A 35 6.50 -14.15 -0.84
CA PRO A 35 5.18 -13.58 -0.55
C PRO A 35 5.06 -13.05 0.88
N GLN A 36 5.67 -13.71 1.86
CA GLN A 36 5.61 -13.28 3.26
C GLN A 36 6.36 -11.98 3.53
N ASP A 37 7.23 -11.55 2.62
CA ASP A 37 8.00 -10.31 2.76
C ASP A 37 7.27 -9.10 2.19
N TYR A 38 6.04 -9.27 1.72
CA TYR A 38 5.25 -8.20 1.13
C TYR A 38 5.05 -7.05 2.10
N PHE A 39 5.32 -5.85 1.61
CA PHE A 39 5.17 -4.60 2.34
C PHE A 39 4.55 -3.58 1.38
N VAL A 40 3.52 -2.88 1.81
CA VAL A 40 2.84 -1.90 0.96
C VAL A 40 2.75 -0.56 1.67
N SER A 41 2.93 0.51 0.91
CA SER A 41 2.67 1.86 1.36
C SER A 41 1.66 2.50 0.44
N HIS A 42 0.57 3.00 1.00
CA HIS A 42 -0.43 3.77 0.28
C HIS A 42 -0.08 5.24 0.38
N ILE A 43 -0.08 5.92 -0.76
CA ILE A 43 0.50 7.23 -0.89
C ILE A 43 -0.59 8.28 -1.12
N PHE A 44 -0.63 9.30 -0.27
CA PHE A 44 -1.43 10.49 -0.50
C PHE A 44 -0.56 11.53 -1.19
N LYS A 45 -1.18 12.44 -1.93
CA LYS A 45 -0.43 13.43 -2.69
C LYS A 45 0.28 14.42 -1.78
N THR A 46 -0.41 14.89 -0.73
CA THR A 46 0.11 15.91 0.19
C THR A 46 0.04 15.45 1.64
N LYS A 47 0.86 16.10 2.49
CA LYS A 47 0.81 15.88 3.94
C LYS A 47 -0.55 16.25 4.52
N GLU A 48 -1.18 17.29 3.99
CA GLU A 48 -2.48 17.75 4.45
C GLU A 48 -3.54 16.67 4.22
N GLU A 49 -3.55 16.07 3.03
CA GLU A 49 -4.49 14.99 2.71
C GLU A 49 -4.27 13.78 3.61
N LEU A 50 -3.02 13.42 3.86
CA LEU A 50 -2.68 12.33 4.78
C LEU A 50 -3.17 12.63 6.19
N GLY A 51 -2.97 13.86 6.67
CA GLY A 51 -3.43 14.28 7.99
C GLY A 51 -4.93 14.20 8.15
N LYS A 52 -5.68 14.62 7.13
CA LYS A 52 -7.14 14.51 7.11
C LYS A 52 -7.59 13.06 7.17
N ALA A 53 -6.92 12.20 6.41
CA ALA A 53 -7.24 10.77 6.41
C ALA A 53 -7.04 10.14 7.79
N LYS A 54 -5.99 10.53 8.51
CA LYS A 54 -5.77 10.08 9.88
C LYS A 54 -6.91 10.51 10.80
N GLY A 55 -7.34 11.76 10.67
CA GLY A 55 -8.38 12.32 11.54
C GLY A 55 -9.78 11.74 11.32
N THR A 56 -10.04 11.22 10.12
CA THR A 56 -11.38 10.70 9.78
C THR A 56 -11.47 9.18 9.89
N GLY A 57 -10.39 8.48 10.23
CA GLY A 57 -10.37 7.03 10.28
C GLY A 57 -10.23 6.37 8.92
N LEU A 58 -9.95 7.15 7.87
CA LEU A 58 -9.83 6.63 6.51
C LEU A 58 -8.68 5.63 6.39
N LEU A 59 -7.56 5.87 7.08
CA LEU A 59 -6.41 4.97 7.01
C LEU A 59 -6.78 3.57 7.48
N GLN A 60 -7.56 3.45 8.55
CA GLN A 60 -8.00 2.16 9.06
C GLN A 60 -8.92 1.46 8.06
N LYS A 61 -9.78 2.20 7.39
CA LYS A 61 -10.67 1.64 6.36
C LYS A 61 -9.87 1.08 5.18
N ILE A 62 -8.86 1.82 4.74
CA ILE A 62 -8.00 1.39 3.64
C ILE A 62 -7.24 0.13 4.03
N ASN A 63 -6.66 0.13 5.23
CA ASN A 63 -5.92 -1.01 5.74
C ASN A 63 -6.80 -2.27 5.81
N ASN A 64 -7.99 -2.14 6.38
CA ASN A 64 -8.91 -3.27 6.52
C ASN A 64 -9.34 -3.82 5.15
N TYR A 65 -9.61 -2.94 4.21
CA TYR A 65 -10.02 -3.36 2.87
C TYR A 65 -8.90 -4.07 2.13
N HIS A 66 -7.68 -3.54 2.21
CA HIS A 66 -6.52 -4.15 1.58
C HIS A 66 -6.28 -5.56 2.12
N GLN A 67 -6.29 -5.71 3.45
CA GLN A 67 -6.10 -7.01 4.08
C GLN A 67 -7.22 -7.99 3.74
N LYS A 68 -8.45 -7.50 3.65
CA LYS A 68 -9.60 -8.33 3.23
C LYS A 68 -9.36 -8.90 1.84
N LEU A 69 -8.93 -8.07 0.89
CA LEU A 69 -8.67 -8.52 -0.47
C LEU A 69 -7.55 -9.56 -0.53
N LEU A 70 -6.50 -9.38 0.27
CA LEU A 70 -5.42 -10.37 0.36
C LEU A 70 -5.95 -11.70 0.87
N ARG A 71 -6.77 -11.69 1.92
CA ARG A 71 -7.35 -12.92 2.47
C ARG A 71 -8.29 -13.61 1.49
N GLU A 72 -9.05 -12.85 0.72
CA GLU A 72 -9.94 -13.40 -0.30
C GLU A 72 -9.16 -14.14 -1.40
N GLN A 73 -7.94 -13.70 -1.67
CA GLN A 73 -7.05 -14.36 -2.63
C GLN A 73 -6.18 -15.43 -1.99
N GLN A 74 -6.40 -15.74 -0.72
CA GLN A 74 -5.65 -16.74 0.04
C GLN A 74 -4.16 -16.44 0.09
N TYR A 75 -3.82 -15.16 0.20
CA TYR A 75 -2.44 -14.72 0.33
C TYR A 75 -1.86 -15.25 1.64
N PRO A 76 -0.56 -15.67 1.67
CA PRO A 76 0.04 -16.17 2.90
C PRO A 76 -0.13 -15.19 4.07
N GLU A 77 -0.60 -15.69 5.23
CA GLU A 77 -0.90 -14.85 6.39
C GLU A 77 0.32 -14.06 6.87
N GLU A 78 1.51 -14.63 6.75
CA GLU A 78 2.75 -13.95 7.14
C GLU A 78 3.00 -12.69 6.33
N GLY A 79 2.41 -12.59 5.15
CA GLY A 79 2.51 -11.41 4.29
C GLY A 79 1.36 -10.43 4.45
N ILE A 80 0.35 -10.76 5.26
CA ILE A 80 -0.79 -9.87 5.51
C ILE A 80 -0.48 -9.03 6.74
N LYS A 81 0.09 -7.85 6.51
CA LYS A 81 0.54 -6.94 7.56
C LYS A 81 -0.23 -5.63 7.46
N ASP A 82 -0.10 -4.80 8.47
CA ASP A 82 -0.67 -3.47 8.42
C ASP A 82 -0.01 -2.65 7.31
N CYS A 83 -0.83 -1.95 6.54
CA CYS A 83 -0.34 -1.04 5.52
C CYS A 83 0.35 0.15 6.16
N THR A 84 1.34 0.69 5.47
CA THR A 84 1.92 1.98 5.85
C THR A 84 1.34 3.06 4.95
N PHE A 85 1.49 4.31 5.37
CA PHE A 85 0.92 5.46 4.67
C PHE A 85 1.95 6.58 4.65
N ALA A 86 2.04 7.27 3.52
CA ALA A 86 2.99 8.37 3.37
C ALA A 86 2.43 9.37 2.37
N SER A 87 3.12 10.50 2.19
CA SER A 87 2.74 11.48 1.20
C SER A 87 3.82 11.59 0.14
N GLN A 88 3.40 11.82 -1.12
CA GLN A 88 4.33 12.05 -2.22
C GLN A 88 5.15 13.31 -1.94
N GLU A 89 4.54 14.30 -1.31
CA GLU A 89 5.21 15.54 -0.93
C GLU A 89 6.45 15.27 -0.07
N ASP A 90 6.33 14.38 0.93
CA ASP A 90 7.47 14.02 1.79
C ASP A 90 8.56 13.28 1.02
N CYS A 91 8.16 12.34 0.15
CA CYS A 91 9.13 11.60 -0.64
C CYS A 91 9.90 12.52 -1.58
N ASP A 92 9.20 13.49 -2.20
CA ASP A 92 9.83 14.46 -3.09
C ASP A 92 10.87 15.30 -2.36
N LYS A 93 10.57 15.70 -1.13
CA LYS A 93 11.48 16.53 -0.32
C LYS A 93 12.70 15.76 0.17
N VAL A 94 12.50 14.51 0.59
CA VAL A 94 13.55 13.73 1.26
C VAL A 94 14.39 12.95 0.26
N CYS A 95 13.76 12.34 -0.75
CA CYS A 95 14.41 11.41 -1.65
C CYS A 95 14.15 11.73 -3.13
N SER A 96 13.82 12.97 -3.45
CA SER A 96 13.56 13.40 -4.84
C SER A 96 12.54 12.50 -5.55
N GLY A 97 11.54 12.05 -4.82
CA GLY A 97 10.46 11.22 -5.36
C GLY A 97 10.77 9.73 -5.47
N ASN A 98 11.91 9.30 -4.99
CA ASN A 98 12.32 7.89 -5.09
C ASN A 98 11.93 7.12 -3.83
N TRP A 99 10.84 6.32 -3.91
CA TRP A 99 10.33 5.56 -2.77
C TRP A 99 11.30 4.49 -2.28
N TYR A 100 12.14 3.96 -3.15
CA TYR A 100 13.15 2.98 -2.75
C TYR A 100 14.06 3.56 -1.67
N TYR A 101 14.53 4.81 -1.87
CA TYR A 101 15.39 5.45 -0.88
C TYR A 101 14.63 5.95 0.33
N TYR A 102 13.35 6.28 0.18
CA TYR A 102 12.52 6.73 1.28
C TYR A 102 12.39 5.66 2.37
N TYR A 103 12.26 4.40 1.96
CA TYR A 103 12.07 3.27 2.88
C TYR A 103 13.35 2.46 3.11
N LYS A 104 14.47 2.93 2.63
CA LYS A 104 15.72 2.21 2.78
C LYS A 104 16.35 2.36 4.18
#